data_1d4a5287aa2070dbafdd01cbd3135bcb
#
_entry.id   1d4a5287aa2070dbafdd01cbd3135bcb
#
_cell.length_a   1.000
_cell.length_b   1.000
_cell.length_c   1.000
_cell.angle_alpha   90.00
_cell.angle_beta   90.00
_cell.angle_gamma   90.00
#
_symmetry.space_group_name_H-M   'P 1'
#
loop_
_entity.id
_entity.type
_entity.pdbx_description
1 polymer ?
#
loop_
_entity_poly.entity_id
_entity_poly.type
_entity_poly.pdbx_seq_one_letter_code
_entity_poly.pdbx_strand_id
1 'polypeptide(L)'
;MSRYRSVEQNAVADIFGKIYKKFRKGLKDHKDKAKDAKWIQENVAFSGEVFLGHLRYGTHGQNEIENCHPMLRQSNWRSRNLVVAGNFNMTNVEELFTKLISLGQHPKEKVDTVTVMEKIGHFLDEENQRQFDFHKHSYENPELSDVIEDNIDLQRVLQRSCRDFDGGYAMCGVTGHGSAFVARDPAGIRPAFWYADDEVVVVASEKQAIKTSFNCNYEDIQEVQPGHALIIDKRGNYSEKKFIEPLEKKSCSFERIYFSRASDPDIYAERKELGRLVIPQVLQEVNYDLKNTVFSYIPNTAETAFLGMIEGLEDYLAKERKKAIMGGGLAEETLEELLTFRPRVEKLISKDVKLRTFITNDADRNDMVSHVYDTTYEVIKKGVDNVVLIDDSIVRGTTLERSILKLLDKLGPKKIVIVSSAPQIRYPDCYGIDMSRMKDFVAFRATYELLQERHMEDILEDTLGRCISAFELGTAHTQNFVKAIYEPFTNEEISAKIADIVKPADLKADLAIVYQTVDSLNKACPYNLGDWYFTGNFPTPGGNKVVNKAFVNFMKGVEIRAY
;
A
#
# COMPACT_ATOMS: atom_id res chain seq x y z
N MET A 1 -11.36 -28.38 -7.67
CA MET A 1 -10.46 -27.19 -7.49
C MET A 1 -9.04 -27.53 -7.85
N SER A 2 -8.36 -26.66 -8.59
CA SER A 2 -6.93 -26.78 -8.94
C SER A 2 -6.18 -25.60 -8.37
N ARG A 3 -5.01 -25.81 -7.72
CA ARG A 3 -4.17 -24.75 -7.15
C ARG A 3 -2.73 -24.89 -7.58
N TYR A 4 -2.09 -23.77 -7.88
CA TYR A 4 -0.65 -23.69 -8.08
C TYR A 4 -0.07 -22.45 -7.39
N ARG A 5 1.10 -22.57 -6.82
CA ARG A 5 1.84 -21.49 -6.14
C ARG A 5 3.31 -21.54 -6.57
N SER A 6 3.99 -20.41 -6.58
CA SER A 6 5.40 -20.32 -6.95
C SER A 6 6.11 -19.25 -6.12
N VAL A 7 7.35 -19.52 -5.75
CA VAL A 7 8.31 -18.59 -5.12
C VAL A 7 9.53 -18.36 -6.02
N GLU A 8 9.46 -18.83 -7.26
CA GLU A 8 10.51 -18.62 -8.24
C GLU A 8 10.70 -17.12 -8.56
N GLN A 9 11.88 -16.75 -8.98
CA GLN A 9 12.20 -15.36 -9.35
C GLN A 9 11.25 -14.79 -10.42
N ASN A 10 10.81 -15.63 -11.37
CA ASN A 10 9.77 -15.30 -12.34
C ASN A 10 8.50 -16.14 -12.10
N ALA A 11 7.87 -15.94 -10.94
CA ALA A 11 6.73 -16.72 -10.46
C ALA A 11 5.56 -16.75 -11.45
N VAL A 12 5.27 -15.64 -12.14
CA VAL A 12 4.17 -15.55 -13.12
C VAL A 12 4.43 -16.49 -14.30
N ALA A 13 5.62 -16.45 -14.90
CA ALA A 13 5.98 -17.33 -16.00
C ALA A 13 6.02 -18.80 -15.59
N ASP A 14 6.50 -19.11 -14.38
CA ASP A 14 6.52 -20.46 -13.83
C ASP A 14 5.10 -21.01 -13.67
N ILE A 15 4.19 -20.25 -13.06
CA ILE A 15 2.79 -20.65 -12.84
C ILE A 15 2.10 -20.93 -14.17
N PHE A 16 2.08 -19.96 -15.09
CA PHE A 16 1.38 -20.11 -16.36
C PHE A 16 2.02 -21.17 -17.25
N GLY A 17 3.34 -21.29 -17.24
CA GLY A 17 4.05 -22.35 -17.96
C GLY A 17 3.66 -23.76 -17.49
N LYS A 18 3.53 -23.95 -16.17
CA LYS A 18 3.12 -25.25 -15.58
C LYS A 18 1.63 -25.53 -15.75
N ILE A 19 0.77 -24.52 -15.63
CA ILE A 19 -0.67 -24.64 -15.92
C ILE A 19 -0.87 -25.06 -17.37
N TYR A 20 -0.23 -24.37 -18.31
CA TYR A 20 -0.32 -24.67 -19.74
C TYR A 20 0.16 -26.10 -20.08
N LYS A 21 1.27 -26.54 -19.47
CA LYS A 21 1.75 -27.93 -19.65
C LYS A 21 0.73 -28.95 -19.14
N LYS A 22 0.11 -28.73 -17.96
CA LYS A 22 -0.94 -29.61 -17.42
C LYS A 22 -2.16 -29.65 -18.30
N PHE A 23 -2.63 -28.49 -18.76
CA PHE A 23 -3.78 -28.36 -19.66
C PHE A 23 -3.54 -29.11 -20.98
N ARG A 24 -2.41 -28.85 -21.65
CA ARG A 24 -2.05 -29.55 -22.89
C ARG A 24 -1.91 -31.07 -22.71
N LYS A 25 -1.36 -31.51 -21.58
CA LYS A 25 -1.25 -32.94 -21.28
C LYS A 25 -2.65 -33.57 -21.16
N GLY A 26 -3.57 -32.98 -20.40
CA GLY A 26 -4.94 -33.47 -20.27
C GLY A 26 -5.67 -33.62 -21.61
N LEU A 27 -5.53 -32.62 -22.48
CA LEU A 27 -6.12 -32.69 -23.84
C LEU A 27 -5.43 -33.71 -24.74
N LYS A 28 -4.10 -33.87 -24.64
CA LYS A 28 -3.35 -34.84 -25.45
C LYS A 28 -3.68 -36.30 -25.08
N ASP A 29 -3.88 -36.55 -23.80
CA ASP A 29 -4.18 -37.88 -23.27
C ASP A 29 -5.63 -38.31 -23.62
N HIS A 30 -6.53 -37.33 -23.95
CA HIS A 30 -7.96 -37.56 -24.25
C HIS A 30 -8.40 -36.77 -25.50
N LYS A 31 -7.75 -37.05 -26.64
CA LYS A 31 -8.00 -36.35 -27.92
C LYS A 31 -9.44 -36.40 -28.42
N ASP A 32 -10.14 -37.49 -28.18
CA ASP A 32 -11.55 -37.73 -28.48
C ASP A 32 -12.49 -36.78 -27.71
N LYS A 33 -12.07 -36.33 -26.53
CA LYS A 33 -12.82 -35.43 -25.67
C LYS A 33 -12.38 -33.96 -25.77
N ALA A 34 -11.37 -33.64 -26.56
CA ALA A 34 -10.78 -32.29 -26.64
C ALA A 34 -11.74 -31.20 -27.18
N LYS A 35 -12.93 -31.56 -27.67
CA LYS A 35 -14.00 -30.63 -28.08
C LYS A 35 -15.23 -30.64 -27.17
N ASP A 36 -15.23 -31.46 -26.13
CA ASP A 36 -16.32 -31.56 -25.16
C ASP A 36 -16.00 -30.63 -23.96
N ALA A 37 -16.59 -29.43 -23.99
CA ALA A 37 -16.34 -28.39 -22.98
C ALA A 37 -16.68 -28.87 -21.56
N LYS A 38 -17.78 -29.61 -21.40
CA LYS A 38 -18.20 -30.12 -20.09
C LYS A 38 -17.21 -31.15 -19.55
N TRP A 39 -16.78 -32.07 -20.41
CA TRP A 39 -15.77 -33.06 -20.03
C TRP A 39 -14.45 -32.40 -19.65
N ILE A 40 -14.02 -31.38 -20.43
CA ILE A 40 -12.79 -30.60 -20.14
C ILE A 40 -12.89 -29.95 -18.76
N GLN A 41 -13.98 -29.26 -18.46
CA GLN A 41 -14.22 -28.64 -17.16
C GLN A 41 -14.12 -29.63 -15.99
N GLU A 42 -14.68 -30.82 -16.16
CA GLU A 42 -14.73 -31.82 -15.10
C GLU A 42 -13.40 -32.58 -14.91
N ASN A 43 -12.61 -32.75 -15.98
CA ASN A 43 -11.47 -33.68 -15.99
C ASN A 43 -10.11 -33.03 -16.23
N VAL A 44 -10.04 -31.80 -16.71
CA VAL A 44 -8.78 -31.11 -16.98
C VAL A 44 -8.52 -30.04 -15.91
N ALA A 45 -7.35 -30.07 -15.30
CA ALA A 45 -7.01 -29.09 -14.29
C ALA A 45 -6.90 -27.66 -14.89
N PHE A 46 -7.37 -26.67 -14.18
CA PHE A 46 -7.36 -25.24 -14.56
C PHE A 46 -8.23 -24.88 -15.77
N SER A 47 -9.29 -25.62 -16.02
CA SER A 47 -10.30 -25.36 -17.05
C SER A 47 -11.66 -24.93 -16.48
N GLY A 48 -11.72 -24.54 -15.22
CA GLY A 48 -12.94 -24.02 -14.58
C GLY A 48 -13.29 -22.61 -15.06
N GLU A 49 -14.47 -22.12 -14.66
CA GLU A 49 -15.00 -20.79 -15.00
C GLU A 49 -14.65 -19.72 -13.96
N VAL A 50 -14.22 -20.12 -12.76
CA VAL A 50 -13.84 -19.19 -11.69
C VAL A 50 -12.34 -19.27 -11.45
N PHE A 51 -11.68 -18.13 -11.55
CA PHE A 51 -10.24 -17.99 -11.38
C PHE A 51 -9.94 -17.01 -10.25
N LEU A 52 -9.00 -17.38 -9.37
CA LEU A 52 -8.50 -16.51 -8.31
C LEU A 52 -6.97 -16.47 -8.39
N GLY A 53 -6.41 -15.29 -8.56
CA GLY A 53 -4.98 -15.05 -8.63
C GLY A 53 -4.51 -14.03 -7.59
N HIS A 54 -3.27 -14.19 -7.10
CA HIS A 54 -2.67 -13.28 -6.15
C HIS A 54 -1.17 -13.12 -6.41
N LEU A 55 -0.71 -11.87 -6.40
CA LEU A 55 0.70 -11.50 -6.41
C LEU A 55 1.05 -10.96 -5.02
N ARG A 56 2.03 -11.56 -4.35
CA ARG A 56 2.43 -11.17 -3.00
C ARG A 56 3.85 -10.62 -2.98
N TYR A 57 4.03 -9.51 -2.27
CA TYR A 57 5.33 -9.13 -1.74
C TYR A 57 5.61 -9.90 -0.45
N GLY A 58 6.79 -10.51 -0.35
CA GLY A 58 7.22 -11.18 0.87
C GLY A 58 7.71 -10.16 1.92
N THR A 59 6.83 -9.37 2.46
CA THR A 59 7.16 -8.34 3.47
C THR A 59 7.35 -8.92 4.87
N HIS A 60 6.76 -10.08 5.15
CA HIS A 60 6.85 -10.76 6.43
C HIS A 60 6.89 -12.27 6.26
N GLY A 61 7.73 -12.92 7.09
CA GLY A 61 8.00 -14.35 6.99
C GLY A 61 8.99 -14.66 5.87
N GLN A 62 9.55 -15.87 5.89
CA GLN A 62 10.38 -16.35 4.79
C GLN A 62 9.52 -16.47 3.52
N ASN A 63 10.13 -16.31 2.35
CA ASN A 63 9.48 -16.53 1.07
C ASN A 63 9.22 -18.04 0.85
N GLU A 64 8.45 -18.63 1.76
CA GLU A 64 8.06 -20.03 1.71
C GLU A 64 6.76 -20.18 0.93
N ILE A 65 6.65 -21.30 0.24
CA ILE A 65 5.48 -21.59 -0.60
C ILE A 65 4.21 -21.75 0.24
N GLU A 66 4.33 -22.12 1.50
CA GLU A 66 3.24 -22.27 2.46
C GLU A 66 2.53 -20.94 2.73
N ASN A 67 3.29 -19.85 2.71
CA ASN A 67 2.79 -18.49 2.91
C ASN A 67 2.23 -17.83 1.63
N CYS A 68 2.33 -18.49 0.47
CA CYS A 68 1.81 -17.96 -0.79
C CYS A 68 0.30 -18.16 -0.91
N HIS A 69 -0.41 -17.08 -1.22
CA HIS A 69 -1.83 -17.16 -1.62
C HIS A 69 -1.99 -17.83 -3.00
N PRO A 70 -3.17 -18.38 -3.29
CA PRO A 70 -4.33 -18.51 -2.42
C PRO A 70 -4.17 -19.63 -1.39
N MET A 71 -4.73 -19.43 -0.20
CA MET A 71 -4.83 -20.46 0.83
C MET A 71 -6.05 -21.35 0.56
N LEU A 72 -5.93 -22.65 0.87
CA LEU A 72 -6.97 -23.64 0.60
C LEU A 72 -7.32 -24.40 1.88
N ARG A 73 -8.59 -24.32 2.26
CA ARG A 73 -9.22 -25.17 3.27
C ARG A 73 -9.99 -26.29 2.57
N GLN A 74 -9.63 -27.53 2.87
CA GLN A 74 -10.23 -28.72 2.26
C GLN A 74 -11.19 -29.44 3.21
N SER A 75 -12.30 -29.91 2.66
CA SER A 75 -13.29 -30.75 3.30
C SER A 75 -13.72 -31.85 2.33
N ASN A 76 -14.26 -32.98 2.86
CA ASN A 76 -14.88 -33.99 2.04
C ASN A 76 -16.20 -33.54 1.41
N TRP A 77 -16.79 -32.46 1.91
CA TRP A 77 -18.00 -31.86 1.35
C TRP A 77 -17.58 -30.73 0.39
N ARG A 78 -18.04 -30.80 -0.86
CA ARG A 78 -17.72 -29.82 -1.90
C ARG A 78 -18.04 -28.38 -1.46
N SER A 79 -19.24 -28.17 -0.90
CA SER A 79 -19.72 -26.86 -0.43
C SER A 79 -18.95 -26.28 0.77
N ARG A 80 -18.17 -27.08 1.51
CA ARG A 80 -17.34 -26.66 2.64
C ARG A 80 -15.90 -26.36 2.26
N ASN A 81 -15.50 -26.63 1.00
CA ASN A 81 -14.17 -26.22 0.52
C ASN A 81 -14.15 -24.72 0.31
N LEU A 82 -13.03 -24.09 0.70
CA LEU A 82 -12.85 -22.65 0.62
C LEU A 82 -11.43 -22.32 0.18
N VAL A 83 -11.31 -21.43 -0.78
CA VAL A 83 -10.04 -20.79 -1.17
C VAL A 83 -10.13 -19.33 -0.84
N VAL A 84 -9.09 -18.75 -0.19
CA VAL A 84 -9.03 -17.34 0.16
C VAL A 84 -7.71 -16.75 -0.28
N ALA A 85 -7.78 -15.55 -0.85
CA ALA A 85 -6.63 -14.69 -1.12
C ALA A 85 -7.01 -13.24 -0.88
N GLY A 86 -6.03 -12.38 -0.61
CA GLY A 86 -6.30 -10.96 -0.48
C GLY A 86 -5.10 -10.18 0.04
N ASN A 87 -5.27 -8.86 0.01
CA ASN A 87 -4.40 -7.93 0.70
C ASN A 87 -5.09 -7.55 2.01
N PHE A 88 -4.60 -8.06 3.10
CA PHE A 88 -5.14 -7.77 4.42
C PHE A 88 -4.08 -7.91 5.52
N ASN A 89 -4.30 -7.20 6.60
CA ASN A 89 -3.60 -7.37 7.86
C ASN A 89 -4.54 -7.06 9.01
N MET A 90 -4.57 -7.97 9.99
CA MET A 90 -5.40 -7.84 11.19
C MET A 90 -4.54 -7.38 12.36
N THR A 91 -4.98 -6.36 13.05
CA THR A 91 -4.30 -5.86 14.26
C THR A 91 -4.55 -6.75 15.49
N ASN A 92 -5.55 -7.62 15.39
CA ASN A 92 -6.04 -8.46 16.50
C ASN A 92 -6.00 -9.98 16.19
N VAL A 93 -4.97 -10.43 15.46
CA VAL A 93 -4.80 -11.86 15.10
C VAL A 93 -4.82 -12.76 16.33
N GLU A 94 -4.19 -12.36 17.43
CA GLU A 94 -4.13 -13.09 18.70
C GLU A 94 -5.54 -13.35 19.27
N GLU A 95 -6.38 -12.32 19.31
CA GLU A 95 -7.74 -12.42 19.83
C GLU A 95 -8.60 -13.30 18.91
N LEU A 96 -8.43 -13.14 17.58
CA LEU A 96 -9.15 -13.97 16.59
C LEU A 96 -8.74 -15.44 16.68
N PHE A 97 -7.46 -15.72 16.84
CA PHE A 97 -6.94 -17.08 17.00
C PHE A 97 -7.47 -17.72 18.30
N THR A 98 -7.43 -16.99 19.42
CA THR A 98 -7.98 -17.47 20.71
C THR A 98 -9.47 -17.77 20.58
N LYS A 99 -10.22 -16.95 19.85
CA LYS A 99 -11.64 -17.18 19.57
C LYS A 99 -11.85 -18.45 18.76
N LEU A 100 -11.01 -18.74 17.74
CA LEU A 100 -11.09 -20.01 17.00
C LEU A 100 -10.88 -21.22 17.89
N ILE A 101 -9.92 -21.16 18.82
CA ILE A 101 -9.72 -22.21 19.81
C ILE A 101 -10.97 -22.41 20.68
N SER A 102 -11.62 -21.35 21.14
CA SER A 102 -12.85 -21.42 21.92
C SER A 102 -14.04 -22.00 21.13
N LEU A 103 -14.00 -21.89 19.79
CA LEU A 103 -14.96 -22.50 18.86
C LEU A 103 -14.62 -23.96 18.50
N GLY A 104 -13.59 -24.55 19.15
CA GLY A 104 -13.15 -25.92 18.91
C GLY A 104 -12.25 -26.11 17.70
N GLN A 105 -11.77 -25.05 17.09
CA GLN A 105 -10.81 -25.09 15.98
C GLN A 105 -9.38 -25.14 16.52
N HIS A 106 -8.48 -25.82 15.80
CA HIS A 106 -7.06 -25.89 16.17
C HIS A 106 -6.18 -25.66 14.93
N PRO A 107 -6.10 -24.41 14.39
CA PRO A 107 -5.24 -24.11 13.25
C PRO A 107 -3.78 -24.42 13.57
N LYS A 108 -3.05 -24.97 12.59
CA LYS A 108 -1.64 -25.34 12.76
C LYS A 108 -0.72 -24.14 12.90
N GLU A 109 -1.08 -23.02 12.29
CA GLU A 109 -0.26 -21.82 12.20
C GLU A 109 -1.03 -20.60 12.70
N LYS A 110 -0.35 -19.78 13.49
CA LYS A 110 -0.87 -18.54 14.04
C LYS A 110 -0.47 -17.36 13.16
N VAL A 111 -0.92 -17.39 11.89
CA VAL A 111 -0.75 -16.29 10.95
C VAL A 111 -2.10 -15.73 10.57
N ASP A 112 -2.16 -14.45 10.21
CA ASP A 112 -3.41 -13.75 9.90
C ASP A 112 -4.22 -14.44 8.80
N THR A 113 -3.58 -14.85 7.71
CA THR A 113 -4.23 -15.49 6.56
C THR A 113 -4.92 -16.80 6.93
N VAL A 114 -4.24 -17.66 7.70
CA VAL A 114 -4.80 -18.94 8.15
C VAL A 114 -5.94 -18.68 9.14
N THR A 115 -5.74 -17.75 10.08
CA THR A 115 -6.75 -17.36 11.07
C THR A 115 -8.03 -16.84 10.41
N VAL A 116 -7.90 -15.95 9.42
CA VAL A 116 -9.02 -15.40 8.64
C VAL A 116 -9.72 -16.51 7.86
N MET A 117 -8.97 -17.34 7.12
CA MET A 117 -9.53 -18.44 6.33
C MET A 117 -10.29 -19.44 7.20
N GLU A 118 -9.72 -19.86 8.33
CA GLU A 118 -10.36 -20.82 9.23
C GLU A 118 -11.62 -20.23 9.90
N LYS A 119 -11.60 -18.92 10.21
CA LYS A 119 -12.80 -18.26 10.75
C LYS A 119 -13.93 -18.19 9.72
N ILE A 120 -13.63 -17.86 8.46
CA ILE A 120 -14.63 -17.89 7.38
C ILE A 120 -15.11 -19.33 7.16
N GLY A 121 -14.19 -20.29 7.14
CA GLY A 121 -14.49 -21.71 6.97
C GLY A 121 -15.38 -22.26 8.07
N HIS A 122 -15.18 -21.87 9.32
CA HIS A 122 -16.04 -22.26 10.45
C HIS A 122 -17.51 -21.82 10.22
N PHE A 123 -17.71 -20.56 9.86
CA PHE A 123 -19.08 -20.06 9.61
C PHE A 123 -19.67 -20.57 8.29
N LEU A 124 -18.84 -20.94 7.32
CA LEU A 124 -19.28 -21.67 6.14
C LEU A 124 -19.76 -23.08 6.49
N ASP A 125 -19.06 -23.77 7.39
CA ASP A 125 -19.51 -25.10 7.89
C ASP A 125 -20.83 -25.01 8.64
N GLU A 126 -21.03 -24.00 9.48
CA GLU A 126 -22.30 -23.78 10.18
C GLU A 126 -23.45 -23.45 9.21
N GLU A 127 -23.18 -22.63 8.18
CA GLU A 127 -24.18 -22.33 7.17
C GLU A 127 -24.56 -23.59 6.37
N ASN A 128 -23.57 -24.40 5.98
CA ASN A 128 -23.83 -25.72 5.37
C ASN A 128 -24.67 -26.60 6.26
N GLN A 129 -24.39 -26.69 7.58
CA GLN A 129 -25.14 -27.49 8.53
C GLN A 129 -26.57 -26.97 8.67
N ARG A 130 -26.77 -25.65 8.69
CA ARG A 130 -28.08 -25.01 8.73
C ARG A 130 -28.94 -25.40 7.51
N GLN A 131 -28.35 -25.33 6.30
CA GLN A 131 -29.05 -25.73 5.07
C GLN A 131 -29.35 -27.24 5.06
N PHE A 132 -28.41 -28.08 5.51
CA PHE A 132 -28.63 -29.50 5.66
C PHE A 132 -29.81 -29.80 6.59
N ASP A 133 -29.82 -29.20 7.78
CA ASP A 133 -30.88 -29.45 8.77
C ASP A 133 -32.25 -28.97 8.29
N PHE A 134 -32.32 -27.93 7.49
CA PHE A 134 -33.54 -27.41 6.92
C PHE A 134 -34.11 -28.31 5.80
N HIS A 135 -33.25 -28.86 4.94
CA HIS A 135 -33.66 -29.55 3.72
C HIS A 135 -33.62 -31.08 3.79
N LYS A 136 -32.95 -31.70 4.79
CA LYS A 136 -32.70 -33.15 4.89
C LYS A 136 -33.93 -34.04 4.89
N HIS A 137 -35.11 -33.52 5.21
CA HIS A 137 -36.35 -34.28 5.21
C HIS A 137 -37.15 -34.17 3.89
N SER A 138 -36.71 -33.29 2.98
CA SER A 138 -37.41 -32.99 1.74
C SER A 138 -36.69 -33.50 0.49
N TYR A 139 -35.40 -33.84 0.60
CA TYR A 139 -34.56 -34.25 -0.53
C TYR A 139 -33.69 -35.46 -0.19
N GLU A 140 -33.42 -36.31 -1.17
CA GLU A 140 -32.45 -37.41 -1.05
C GLU A 140 -31.00 -36.91 -1.24
N ASN A 141 -30.00 -37.71 -0.79
CA ASN A 141 -28.60 -37.25 -0.66
C ASN A 141 -27.96 -36.63 -1.90
N PRO A 142 -28.06 -37.10 -3.14
CA PRO A 142 -27.47 -36.41 -4.28
C PRO A 142 -28.12 -35.03 -4.53
N GLU A 143 -29.47 -34.97 -4.50
CA GLU A 143 -30.24 -33.74 -4.71
C GLU A 143 -30.03 -32.74 -3.55
N LEU A 144 -29.95 -33.26 -2.31
CA LEU A 144 -29.72 -32.45 -1.11
C LEU A 144 -28.41 -31.65 -1.21
N SER A 145 -27.35 -32.22 -1.77
CA SER A 145 -26.08 -31.51 -1.96
C SER A 145 -26.25 -30.31 -2.89
N ASP A 146 -26.95 -30.45 -3.99
CA ASP A 146 -27.19 -29.37 -4.94
C ASP A 146 -28.09 -28.29 -4.35
N VAL A 147 -29.10 -28.66 -3.59
CA VAL A 147 -30.00 -27.75 -2.87
C VAL A 147 -29.23 -26.96 -1.80
N ILE A 148 -28.34 -27.59 -1.05
CA ILE A 148 -27.46 -26.89 -0.07
C ILE A 148 -26.61 -25.85 -0.79
N GLU A 149 -25.94 -26.21 -1.88
CA GLU A 149 -25.07 -25.31 -2.63
C GLU A 149 -25.81 -24.10 -3.20
N ASP A 150 -27.06 -24.28 -3.66
CA ASP A 150 -27.90 -23.21 -4.19
C ASP A 150 -28.42 -22.26 -3.08
N ASN A 151 -28.44 -22.71 -1.82
CA ASN A 151 -29.00 -21.95 -0.69
C ASN A 151 -27.95 -21.45 0.33
N ILE A 152 -26.65 -21.64 0.09
CA ILE A 152 -25.60 -21.06 0.95
C ILE A 152 -25.66 -19.53 0.88
N ASP A 153 -25.87 -18.91 2.03
CA ASP A 153 -25.88 -17.46 2.19
C ASP A 153 -24.48 -16.95 2.56
N LEU A 154 -23.69 -16.57 1.54
CA LEU A 154 -22.33 -16.01 1.74
C LEU A 154 -22.35 -14.67 2.45
N GLN A 155 -23.41 -13.86 2.31
CA GLN A 155 -23.55 -12.61 3.08
C GLN A 155 -23.59 -12.91 4.59
N ARG A 156 -24.41 -13.87 4.99
CA ARG A 156 -24.51 -14.32 6.38
C ARG A 156 -23.19 -14.92 6.90
N VAL A 157 -22.50 -15.71 6.08
CA VAL A 157 -21.17 -16.23 6.42
C VAL A 157 -20.21 -15.09 6.71
N LEU A 158 -20.13 -14.08 5.84
CA LEU A 158 -19.25 -12.91 6.01
C LEU A 158 -19.66 -12.05 7.21
N GLN A 159 -20.95 -11.81 7.43
CA GLN A 159 -21.45 -11.07 8.60
C GLN A 159 -20.96 -11.68 9.92
N ARG A 160 -20.96 -13.00 10.01
CA ARG A 160 -20.57 -13.71 11.23
C ARG A 160 -19.06 -13.84 11.37
N SER A 161 -18.36 -14.11 10.28
CA SER A 161 -16.91 -14.30 10.30
C SER A 161 -16.14 -12.99 10.48
N CYS A 162 -16.58 -11.90 9.86
CA CYS A 162 -15.85 -10.63 9.87
C CYS A 162 -16.24 -9.69 11.03
N ARG A 163 -17.20 -10.09 11.86
CA ARG A 163 -17.74 -9.24 12.94
C ARG A 163 -16.69 -8.65 13.87
N ASP A 164 -15.63 -9.42 14.16
CA ASP A 164 -14.58 -9.01 15.10
C ASP A 164 -13.26 -8.70 14.39
N PHE A 165 -13.27 -8.53 13.07
CA PHE A 165 -12.06 -8.16 12.35
C PHE A 165 -11.70 -6.70 12.62
N ASP A 166 -10.51 -6.47 13.12
CA ASP A 166 -9.89 -5.15 13.26
C ASP A 166 -8.66 -5.11 12.35
N GLY A 167 -8.72 -4.29 11.31
CA GLY A 167 -7.65 -4.20 10.31
C GLY A 167 -8.13 -3.67 8.97
N GLY A 168 -7.20 -3.58 8.03
CA GLY A 168 -7.49 -3.25 6.64
C GLY A 168 -7.50 -4.50 5.77
N TYR A 169 -8.55 -4.70 4.98
CA TYR A 169 -8.63 -5.87 4.10
C TYR A 169 -9.44 -5.66 2.83
N ALA A 170 -8.92 -6.24 1.75
CA ALA A 170 -9.67 -6.60 0.56
C ALA A 170 -9.37 -8.07 0.27
N MET A 171 -10.35 -8.94 0.46
CA MET A 171 -10.18 -10.39 0.35
C MET A 171 -11.17 -11.01 -0.61
N CYS A 172 -10.66 -11.96 -1.40
CA CYS A 172 -11.44 -12.75 -2.33
C CYS A 172 -11.54 -14.19 -1.82
N GLY A 173 -12.71 -14.80 -1.94
CA GLY A 173 -12.93 -16.19 -1.62
C GLY A 173 -13.69 -16.92 -2.71
N VAL A 174 -13.38 -18.21 -2.88
CA VAL A 174 -14.07 -19.11 -3.80
C VAL A 174 -14.44 -20.39 -3.05
N THR A 175 -15.71 -20.75 -3.08
CA THR A 175 -16.21 -22.00 -2.50
C THR A 175 -16.05 -23.18 -3.47
N GLY A 176 -16.06 -24.40 -2.94
CA GLY A 176 -15.89 -25.60 -3.77
C GLY A 176 -16.99 -25.86 -4.78
N HIS A 177 -18.16 -25.25 -4.62
CA HIS A 177 -19.28 -25.35 -5.56
C HIS A 177 -19.32 -24.24 -6.62
N GLY A 178 -18.36 -23.28 -6.58
CA GLY A 178 -18.21 -22.27 -7.63
C GLY A 178 -18.72 -20.89 -7.28
N SER A 179 -19.35 -20.67 -6.12
CA SER A 179 -19.68 -19.30 -5.67
C SER A 179 -18.45 -18.58 -5.16
N ALA A 180 -18.41 -17.27 -5.35
CA ALA A 180 -17.27 -16.43 -4.98
C ALA A 180 -17.75 -15.17 -4.23
N PHE A 181 -16.81 -14.56 -3.51
CA PHE A 181 -17.03 -13.25 -2.90
C PHE A 181 -15.76 -12.39 -2.94
N VAL A 182 -15.97 -11.10 -2.93
CA VAL A 182 -14.91 -10.11 -2.67
C VAL A 182 -15.39 -9.17 -1.58
N ALA A 183 -14.78 -9.24 -0.40
CA ALA A 183 -15.17 -8.48 0.78
C ALA A 183 -14.14 -7.39 1.09
N ARG A 184 -14.63 -6.19 1.39
CA ARG A 184 -13.81 -5.03 1.72
C ARG A 184 -14.05 -4.55 3.14
N ASP A 185 -13.00 -4.12 3.83
CA ASP A 185 -13.05 -3.62 5.20
C ASP A 185 -14.02 -2.42 5.37
N PRO A 186 -14.56 -2.20 6.59
CA PRO A 186 -15.59 -1.20 6.82
C PRO A 186 -15.13 0.25 6.63
N ALA A 187 -13.82 0.54 6.71
CA ALA A 187 -13.27 1.87 6.45
C ALA A 187 -12.74 2.02 5.01
N GLY A 188 -12.80 0.95 4.19
CA GLY A 188 -12.31 0.97 2.81
C GLY A 188 -10.81 1.24 2.69
N ILE A 189 -10.02 0.77 3.66
CA ILE A 189 -8.57 0.97 3.75
C ILE A 189 -7.88 0.42 2.50
N ARG A 190 -8.23 -0.82 2.11
CA ARG A 190 -7.65 -1.48 0.95
C ARG A 190 -8.52 -1.31 -0.29
N PRO A 191 -7.90 -1.14 -1.48
CA PRO A 191 -8.63 -0.98 -2.73
C PRO A 191 -9.19 -2.32 -3.22
N ALA A 192 -10.41 -2.27 -3.79
CA ALA A 192 -11.02 -3.35 -4.53
C ALA A 192 -11.96 -2.77 -5.58
N PHE A 193 -11.78 -3.15 -6.83
CA PHE A 193 -12.54 -2.67 -7.97
C PHE A 193 -13.13 -3.84 -8.74
N TRP A 194 -14.26 -3.62 -9.40
CA TRP A 194 -14.91 -4.64 -10.21
C TRP A 194 -15.53 -4.06 -11.48
N TYR A 195 -15.68 -4.93 -12.46
CA TYR A 195 -16.35 -4.71 -13.73
C TYR A 195 -17.15 -5.95 -14.06
N ALA A 196 -18.29 -5.78 -14.70
CA ALA A 196 -19.08 -6.89 -15.23
C ALA A 196 -19.70 -6.52 -16.56
N ASP A 197 -19.78 -7.51 -17.44
CA ASP A 197 -20.53 -7.46 -18.70
C ASP A 197 -21.33 -8.77 -18.87
N ASP A 198 -21.82 -9.04 -20.08
CA ASP A 198 -22.63 -10.22 -20.39
C ASP A 198 -21.83 -11.54 -20.32
N GLU A 199 -20.50 -11.49 -20.30
CA GLU A 199 -19.62 -12.66 -20.36
C GLU A 199 -18.85 -12.90 -19.06
N VAL A 200 -18.44 -11.84 -18.35
CA VAL A 200 -17.54 -11.95 -17.20
C VAL A 200 -17.90 -11.02 -16.06
N VAL A 201 -17.58 -11.45 -14.84
CA VAL A 201 -17.44 -10.59 -13.67
C VAL A 201 -15.97 -10.63 -13.25
N VAL A 202 -15.32 -9.48 -13.24
CA VAL A 202 -13.89 -9.37 -12.94
C VAL A 202 -13.66 -8.45 -11.75
N VAL A 203 -12.74 -8.83 -10.87
CA VAL A 203 -12.35 -8.02 -9.70
C VAL A 203 -10.82 -7.93 -9.64
N ALA A 204 -10.31 -6.75 -9.32
CA ALA A 204 -8.89 -6.52 -9.08
C ALA A 204 -8.67 -5.46 -8.00
N SER A 205 -7.47 -5.43 -7.43
CA SER A 205 -7.03 -4.38 -6.52
C SER A 205 -6.70 -3.06 -7.23
N GLU A 206 -6.58 -3.06 -8.57
CA GLU A 206 -6.25 -1.88 -9.37
C GLU A 206 -7.18 -1.79 -10.59
N LYS A 207 -7.79 -0.62 -10.81
CA LYS A 207 -8.63 -0.33 -11.99
C LYS A 207 -7.89 -0.57 -13.30
N GLN A 208 -6.61 -0.16 -13.36
CA GLN A 208 -5.78 -0.29 -14.55
C GLN A 208 -5.59 -1.74 -15.00
N ALA A 209 -5.55 -2.69 -14.09
CA ALA A 209 -5.47 -4.11 -14.42
C ALA A 209 -6.72 -4.59 -15.15
N ILE A 210 -7.91 -4.15 -14.72
CA ILE A 210 -9.19 -4.44 -15.37
C ILE A 210 -9.23 -3.77 -16.74
N LYS A 211 -9.00 -2.46 -16.81
CA LYS A 211 -9.01 -1.67 -18.04
C LYS A 211 -8.15 -2.27 -19.15
N THR A 212 -6.91 -2.63 -18.79
CA THR A 212 -5.95 -3.17 -19.77
C THR A 212 -6.32 -4.57 -20.25
N SER A 213 -6.87 -5.42 -19.35
CA SER A 213 -7.15 -6.83 -19.66
C SER A 213 -8.48 -7.02 -20.39
N PHE A 214 -9.49 -6.20 -20.10
CA PHE A 214 -10.85 -6.37 -20.60
C PHE A 214 -11.27 -5.29 -21.60
N ASN A 215 -10.43 -4.28 -21.85
CA ASN A 215 -10.68 -3.17 -22.78
C ASN A 215 -12.05 -2.47 -22.57
N CYS A 216 -12.55 -2.45 -21.32
CA CYS A 216 -13.78 -1.77 -20.91
C CYS A 216 -13.57 -0.25 -20.83
N ASN A 217 -14.63 0.55 -20.64
CA ASN A 217 -14.47 1.96 -20.32
C ASN A 217 -14.07 2.12 -18.86
N TYR A 218 -13.33 3.18 -18.56
CA TYR A 218 -12.84 3.41 -17.20
C TYR A 218 -13.98 3.70 -16.21
N GLU A 219 -15.03 4.35 -16.71
CA GLU A 219 -16.24 4.71 -15.98
C GLU A 219 -17.11 3.49 -15.62
N ASP A 220 -16.96 2.38 -16.32
CA ASP A 220 -17.69 1.14 -16.06
C ASP A 220 -17.07 0.35 -14.90
N ILE A 221 -15.84 0.70 -14.48
CA ILE A 221 -15.14 0.05 -13.37
C ILE A 221 -15.58 0.67 -12.05
N GLN A 222 -16.25 -0.12 -11.23
CA GLN A 222 -16.79 0.28 -9.94
C GLN A 222 -15.86 -0.07 -8.79
N GLU A 223 -15.94 0.68 -7.69
CA GLU A 223 -15.25 0.39 -6.44
C GLU A 223 -16.19 -0.41 -5.53
N VAL A 224 -15.72 -1.50 -4.93
CA VAL A 224 -16.47 -2.20 -3.88
C VAL A 224 -16.62 -1.27 -2.68
N GLN A 225 -17.84 -1.05 -2.22
CA GLN A 225 -18.10 -0.12 -1.12
C GLN A 225 -17.52 -0.61 0.22
N PRO A 226 -17.08 0.29 1.11
CA PRO A 226 -16.66 -0.08 2.46
C PRO A 226 -17.71 -0.90 3.18
N GLY A 227 -17.31 -1.99 3.85
CA GLY A 227 -18.23 -2.86 4.57
C GLY A 227 -19.15 -3.71 3.69
N HIS A 228 -18.92 -3.71 2.37
CA HIS A 228 -19.68 -4.51 1.41
C HIS A 228 -18.86 -5.65 0.83
N ALA A 229 -19.57 -6.64 0.33
CA ALA A 229 -19.01 -7.73 -0.45
C ALA A 229 -19.75 -7.87 -1.77
N LEU A 230 -18.99 -7.95 -2.86
CA LEU A 230 -19.49 -8.44 -4.14
C LEU A 230 -19.60 -9.96 -4.03
N ILE A 231 -20.81 -10.50 -4.12
CA ILE A 231 -21.09 -11.95 -4.06
C ILE A 231 -21.50 -12.39 -5.45
N ILE A 232 -20.88 -13.47 -5.92
CA ILE A 232 -21.10 -14.07 -7.23
C ILE A 232 -21.54 -15.52 -6.97
N ASP A 233 -22.73 -15.89 -7.43
CA ASP A 233 -23.23 -17.25 -7.28
C ASP A 233 -22.59 -18.19 -8.34
N LYS A 234 -22.82 -19.51 -8.19
CA LYS A 234 -22.29 -20.52 -9.11
C LYS A 234 -22.84 -20.41 -10.55
N ARG A 235 -23.83 -19.55 -10.79
CA ARG A 235 -24.44 -19.31 -12.12
C ARG A 235 -23.93 -18.00 -12.74
N GLY A 236 -23.04 -17.28 -12.05
CA GLY A 236 -22.50 -16.00 -12.50
C GLY A 236 -23.35 -14.78 -12.15
N ASN A 237 -24.52 -14.96 -11.46
CA ASN A 237 -25.27 -13.81 -10.97
C ASN A 237 -24.46 -13.13 -9.85
N TYR A 238 -24.39 -11.80 -9.89
CA TYR A 238 -23.64 -11.03 -8.92
C TYR A 238 -24.49 -9.97 -8.24
N SER A 239 -24.12 -9.64 -7.00
CA SER A 239 -24.73 -8.55 -6.25
C SER A 239 -23.77 -8.03 -5.19
N GLU A 240 -23.72 -6.71 -5.01
CA GLU A 240 -23.00 -6.10 -3.90
C GLU A 240 -23.91 -6.01 -2.68
N LYS A 241 -23.47 -6.57 -1.55
CA LYS A 241 -24.26 -6.68 -0.30
C LYS A 241 -23.48 -6.18 0.90
N LYS A 242 -24.13 -5.37 1.74
CA LYS A 242 -23.56 -4.97 3.03
C LYS A 242 -23.46 -6.19 3.96
N PHE A 243 -22.27 -6.48 4.49
CA PHE A 243 -22.03 -7.54 5.47
C PHE A 243 -21.57 -7.01 6.84
N ILE A 244 -21.05 -5.78 6.89
CA ILE A 244 -20.71 -5.09 8.14
C ILE A 244 -21.08 -3.60 7.99
N GLU A 245 -21.34 -2.91 9.10
CA GLU A 245 -21.67 -1.48 9.05
C GLU A 245 -20.47 -0.67 8.55
N PRO A 246 -20.62 0.11 7.47
CA PRO A 246 -19.56 0.97 6.96
C PRO A 246 -19.15 2.03 7.99
N LEU A 247 -17.86 2.29 8.09
CA LEU A 247 -17.28 3.41 8.81
C LEU A 247 -17.04 4.59 7.85
N GLU A 248 -16.54 5.71 8.38
CA GLU A 248 -16.02 6.78 7.55
C GLU A 248 -14.92 6.25 6.63
N LYS A 249 -15.01 6.52 5.33
CA LYS A 249 -14.02 6.03 4.36
C LYS A 249 -12.66 6.66 4.63
N LYS A 250 -11.67 5.81 4.92
CA LYS A 250 -10.27 6.16 5.17
C LYS A 250 -9.35 5.30 4.30
N SER A 251 -9.55 5.37 2.99
CA SER A 251 -8.67 4.67 2.03
C SER A 251 -7.24 5.17 2.15
N CYS A 252 -6.30 4.24 2.11
CA CYS A 252 -4.88 4.49 2.32
C CYS A 252 -4.34 5.54 1.33
N SER A 253 -3.85 6.68 1.85
CA SER A 253 -3.21 7.72 1.04
C SER A 253 -1.84 7.29 0.50
N PHE A 254 -1.15 6.39 1.19
CA PHE A 254 0.16 5.88 0.75
C PHE A 254 0.05 4.98 -0.50
N GLU A 255 -1.08 4.33 -0.69
CA GLU A 255 -1.39 3.67 -1.98
C GLU A 255 -1.35 4.68 -3.14
N ARG A 256 -1.86 5.89 -2.94
CA ARG A 256 -1.87 6.96 -3.95
C ARG A 256 -0.48 7.50 -4.23
N ILE A 257 0.30 7.73 -3.18
CA ILE A 257 1.66 8.28 -3.27
C ILE A 257 2.61 7.28 -3.93
N TYR A 258 2.56 6.00 -3.54
CA TYR A 258 3.64 5.07 -3.82
C TYR A 258 3.21 3.76 -4.52
N PHE A 259 2.26 2.98 -3.96
CA PHE A 259 2.04 1.60 -4.40
C PHE A 259 1.26 1.47 -5.71
N SER A 260 0.23 2.28 -5.90
CA SER A 260 -0.62 2.22 -7.09
C SER A 260 0.12 2.62 -8.36
N ARG A 261 -0.34 2.13 -9.50
CA ARG A 261 0.28 2.43 -10.79
C ARG A 261 0.02 3.87 -11.22
N ALA A 262 1.07 4.58 -11.59
CA ALA A 262 0.97 5.95 -12.11
C ALA A 262 0.23 6.05 -13.47
N SER A 263 -0.01 4.95 -14.15
CA SER A 263 -0.81 4.90 -15.39
C SER A 263 -2.33 4.90 -15.16
N ASP A 264 -2.78 4.81 -13.90
CA ASP A 264 -4.17 5.07 -13.53
C ASP A 264 -4.43 6.58 -13.61
N PRO A 265 -5.50 7.06 -14.29
CA PRO A 265 -5.76 8.49 -14.48
C PRO A 265 -5.90 9.28 -13.18
N ASP A 266 -6.58 8.71 -12.18
CA ASP A 266 -6.77 9.36 -10.89
C ASP A 266 -5.43 9.48 -10.15
N ILE A 267 -4.64 8.39 -10.12
CA ILE A 267 -3.31 8.37 -9.51
C ILE A 267 -2.36 9.34 -10.21
N TYR A 268 -2.40 9.39 -11.53
CA TYR A 268 -1.59 10.29 -12.33
C TYR A 268 -1.87 11.76 -11.98
N ALA A 269 -3.16 12.14 -11.96
CA ALA A 269 -3.59 13.50 -11.62
C ALA A 269 -3.22 13.87 -10.17
N GLU A 270 -3.46 12.97 -9.21
CA GLU A 270 -3.13 13.18 -7.80
C GLU A 270 -1.64 13.35 -7.56
N ARG A 271 -0.79 12.52 -8.18
CA ARG A 271 0.67 12.65 -8.06
C ARG A 271 1.19 13.94 -8.69
N LYS A 272 0.62 14.39 -9.81
CA LYS A 272 0.93 15.69 -10.39
C LYS A 272 0.56 16.82 -9.43
N GLU A 273 -0.63 16.76 -8.84
CA GLU A 273 -1.07 17.79 -7.89
C GLU A 273 -0.20 17.81 -6.62
N LEU A 274 0.26 16.66 -6.13
CA LEU A 274 1.26 16.61 -5.04
C LEU A 274 2.53 17.37 -5.40
N GLY A 275 3.08 17.16 -6.60
CA GLY A 275 4.26 17.88 -7.08
C GLY A 275 4.02 19.39 -7.23
N ARG A 276 2.83 19.79 -7.70
CA ARG A 276 2.43 21.20 -7.83
C ARG A 276 2.33 21.90 -6.47
N LEU A 277 1.70 21.23 -5.50
CA LEU A 277 1.41 21.83 -4.18
C LEU A 277 2.63 21.99 -3.29
N VAL A 278 3.75 21.33 -3.57
CA VAL A 278 5.00 21.49 -2.79
C VAL A 278 5.84 22.69 -3.24
N ILE A 279 5.51 23.32 -4.38
CA ILE A 279 6.31 24.41 -4.98
C ILE A 279 6.52 25.61 -4.05
N PRO A 280 5.54 26.11 -3.27
CA PRO A 280 5.79 27.26 -2.38
C PRO A 280 6.94 27.02 -1.41
N GLN A 281 7.02 25.84 -0.81
CA GLN A 281 8.10 25.49 0.13
C GLN A 281 9.45 25.36 -0.62
N VAL A 282 9.45 24.76 -1.80
CA VAL A 282 10.65 24.60 -2.63
C VAL A 282 11.22 25.98 -3.01
N LEU A 283 10.38 26.91 -3.45
CA LEU A 283 10.79 28.27 -3.80
C LEU A 283 11.43 29.02 -2.63
N GLN A 284 10.83 28.90 -1.44
CA GLN A 284 11.41 29.47 -0.21
C GLN A 284 12.79 28.88 0.09
N GLU A 285 12.93 27.57 -0.05
CA GLU A 285 14.16 26.86 0.30
C GLU A 285 15.34 27.22 -0.64
N VAL A 286 15.06 27.52 -1.92
CA VAL A 286 16.07 28.00 -2.86
C VAL A 286 16.17 29.55 -2.92
N ASN A 287 15.53 30.26 -1.98
CA ASN A 287 15.46 31.73 -1.95
C ASN A 287 15.01 32.36 -3.28
N TYR A 288 14.08 31.69 -3.99
CA TYR A 288 13.58 32.11 -5.32
C TYR A 288 14.65 32.22 -6.41
N ASP A 289 15.86 31.72 -6.19
CA ASP A 289 16.96 31.72 -7.17
C ASP A 289 16.78 30.59 -8.21
N LEU A 290 15.80 30.77 -9.10
CA LEU A 290 15.52 29.80 -10.16
C LEU A 290 16.58 29.77 -11.26
N LYS A 291 17.40 30.87 -11.40
CA LYS A 291 18.47 30.96 -12.41
C LYS A 291 19.61 29.98 -12.12
N ASN A 292 19.93 29.81 -10.83
CA ASN A 292 20.99 28.92 -10.36
C ASN A 292 20.42 27.67 -9.69
N THR A 293 19.22 27.22 -10.08
CA THR A 293 18.58 26.00 -9.55
C THR A 293 18.30 25.01 -10.66
N VAL A 294 18.71 23.77 -10.46
CA VAL A 294 18.43 22.61 -11.33
C VAL A 294 17.45 21.70 -10.67
N PHE A 295 16.38 21.38 -11.38
CA PHE A 295 15.30 20.50 -10.91
C PHE A 295 15.44 19.11 -11.51
N SER A 296 15.29 18.08 -10.67
CA SER A 296 15.35 16.68 -11.05
C SER A 296 14.47 15.82 -10.15
N TYR A 297 14.50 14.50 -10.33
CA TYR A 297 13.73 13.55 -9.53
C TYR A 297 14.52 12.26 -9.28
N ILE A 298 14.10 11.52 -8.26
CA ILE A 298 14.61 10.20 -7.96
C ILE A 298 13.70 9.16 -8.65
N PRO A 299 14.21 8.39 -9.64
CA PRO A 299 13.40 7.43 -10.36
C PRO A 299 13.03 6.23 -9.46
N ASN A 300 11.84 5.55 -9.68
CA ASN A 300 10.93 5.80 -10.80
C ASN A 300 9.62 6.47 -10.35
N THR A 301 9.18 6.24 -9.11
CA THR A 301 7.82 6.61 -8.65
C THR A 301 7.58 8.12 -8.61
N ALA A 302 8.61 8.90 -8.29
CA ALA A 302 8.55 10.36 -8.20
C ALA A 302 8.38 11.08 -9.55
N GLU A 303 8.55 10.40 -10.69
CA GLU A 303 8.52 11.03 -12.02
C GLU A 303 7.22 11.81 -12.27
N THR A 304 6.06 11.24 -11.89
CA THR A 304 4.77 11.92 -12.10
C THR A 304 4.62 13.16 -11.20
N ALA A 305 5.06 13.08 -9.94
CA ALA A 305 5.07 14.25 -9.06
C ALA A 305 6.04 15.32 -9.57
N PHE A 306 7.17 14.91 -10.14
CA PHE A 306 8.12 15.82 -10.78
C PHE A 306 7.48 16.61 -11.95
N LEU A 307 6.71 15.95 -12.82
CA LEU A 307 5.97 16.65 -13.87
C LEU A 307 5.06 17.73 -13.30
N GLY A 308 4.33 17.42 -12.23
CA GLY A 308 3.49 18.40 -11.53
C GLY A 308 4.29 19.53 -10.89
N MET A 309 5.47 19.25 -10.35
CA MET A 309 6.37 20.26 -9.81
C MET A 309 6.81 21.26 -10.90
N ILE A 310 7.15 20.77 -12.09
CA ILE A 310 7.52 21.64 -13.21
C ILE A 310 6.34 22.50 -13.67
N GLU A 311 5.13 21.91 -13.79
CA GLU A 311 3.92 22.70 -14.10
C GLU A 311 3.66 23.78 -13.03
N GLY A 312 3.83 23.46 -11.74
CA GLY A 312 3.69 24.44 -10.66
C GLY A 312 4.73 25.57 -10.73
N LEU A 313 5.97 25.27 -11.14
CA LEU A 313 6.99 26.29 -11.40
C LEU A 313 6.62 27.20 -12.58
N GLU A 314 6.11 26.63 -13.66
CA GLU A 314 5.66 27.40 -14.83
C GLU A 314 4.47 28.30 -14.48
N ASP A 315 3.51 27.81 -13.67
CA ASP A 315 2.40 28.61 -13.15
C ASP A 315 2.89 29.78 -12.28
N TYR A 316 3.87 29.54 -11.43
CA TYR A 316 4.50 30.58 -10.62
C TYR A 316 5.17 31.63 -11.52
N LEU A 317 6.00 31.21 -12.47
CA LEU A 317 6.66 32.13 -13.41
C LEU A 317 5.66 32.91 -14.26
N ALA A 318 4.58 32.29 -14.71
CA ALA A 318 3.53 32.98 -15.46
C ALA A 318 2.87 34.09 -14.63
N LYS A 319 2.63 33.87 -13.34
CA LYS A 319 2.10 34.89 -12.41
C LYS A 319 3.10 36.02 -12.20
N GLU A 320 4.38 35.73 -11.98
CA GLU A 320 5.40 36.75 -11.78
C GLU A 320 5.64 37.56 -13.06
N ARG A 321 5.66 36.92 -14.23
CA ARG A 321 5.72 37.61 -15.55
C ARG A 321 4.54 38.55 -15.74
N LYS A 322 3.33 38.08 -15.49
CA LYS A 322 2.12 38.91 -15.58
C LYS A 322 2.21 40.12 -14.66
N LYS A 323 2.62 39.93 -13.41
CA LYS A 323 2.79 41.01 -12.41
C LYS A 323 3.82 42.01 -12.86
N ALA A 324 4.97 41.57 -13.35
CA ALA A 324 6.05 42.45 -13.83
C ALA A 324 5.60 43.28 -15.07
N ILE A 325 4.97 42.64 -16.05
CA ILE A 325 4.46 43.32 -17.26
C ILE A 325 3.39 44.35 -16.92
N MET A 326 2.43 43.99 -16.03
CA MET A 326 1.36 44.92 -15.61
C MET A 326 1.88 46.08 -14.75
N GLY A 327 3.01 45.89 -14.07
CA GLY A 327 3.69 46.96 -13.33
C GLY A 327 4.28 48.07 -14.23
N GLY A 328 4.51 47.77 -15.49
CA GLY A 328 5.04 48.70 -16.49
C GLY A 328 6.50 49.08 -16.27
N GLY A 329 7.07 49.83 -17.19
CA GLY A 329 8.43 50.43 -17.05
C GLY A 329 9.60 49.44 -17.28
N LEU A 330 9.36 48.27 -17.82
CA LEU A 330 10.41 47.30 -18.14
C LEU A 330 11.19 47.75 -19.42
N ALA A 331 12.51 47.70 -19.36
CA ALA A 331 13.36 47.78 -20.56
C ALA A 331 13.13 46.57 -21.46
N GLU A 332 13.28 46.71 -22.76
CA GLU A 332 13.07 45.66 -23.75
C GLU A 332 13.91 44.40 -23.46
N GLU A 333 15.19 44.59 -23.12
CA GLU A 333 16.12 43.51 -22.74
C GLU A 333 15.63 42.73 -21.50
N THR A 334 15.14 43.43 -20.46
CA THR A 334 14.60 42.82 -19.24
C THR A 334 13.32 42.06 -19.52
N LEU A 335 12.48 42.59 -20.41
CA LEU A 335 11.24 41.91 -20.83
C LEU A 335 11.56 40.64 -21.61
N GLU A 336 12.52 40.69 -22.52
CA GLU A 336 12.95 39.51 -23.28
C GLU A 336 13.55 38.44 -22.38
N GLU A 337 14.44 38.79 -21.43
CA GLU A 337 14.98 37.87 -20.43
C GLU A 337 13.86 37.22 -19.61
N LEU A 338 12.89 38.00 -19.15
CA LEU A 338 11.75 37.52 -18.38
C LEU A 338 10.86 36.52 -19.17
N LEU A 339 10.63 36.81 -20.46
CA LEU A 339 9.78 35.97 -21.31
C LEU A 339 10.48 34.69 -21.77
N THR A 340 11.78 34.75 -21.98
CA THR A 340 12.58 33.62 -22.48
C THR A 340 13.11 32.70 -21.38
N PHE A 341 13.16 33.18 -20.13
CA PHE A 341 13.64 32.36 -19.00
C PHE A 341 12.85 31.04 -18.90
N ARG A 342 13.57 29.95 -18.68
CA ARG A 342 13.02 28.61 -18.38
C ARG A 342 13.78 28.00 -17.21
N PRO A 343 13.09 27.34 -16.28
CA PRO A 343 13.75 26.54 -15.23
C PRO A 343 14.68 25.51 -15.86
N ARG A 344 15.79 25.23 -15.22
CA ARG A 344 16.73 24.19 -15.66
C ARG A 344 16.21 22.83 -15.14
N VAL A 345 15.81 21.99 -16.07
CA VAL A 345 15.26 20.66 -15.79
C VAL A 345 16.20 19.62 -16.38
N GLU A 346 16.80 18.81 -15.50
CA GLU A 346 17.80 17.82 -15.90
C GLU A 346 17.52 16.46 -15.28
N LYS A 347 17.80 15.39 -15.99
CA LYS A 347 17.76 14.03 -15.44
C LYS A 347 19.10 13.72 -14.77
N LEU A 348 19.23 14.11 -13.50
CA LEU A 348 20.48 13.92 -12.75
C LEU A 348 20.68 12.49 -12.27
N ILE A 349 19.62 11.77 -11.95
CA ILE A 349 19.67 10.42 -11.42
C ILE A 349 19.03 9.44 -12.41
N SER A 350 19.74 8.36 -12.71
CA SER A 350 19.26 7.22 -13.49
C SER A 350 19.28 5.96 -12.65
N LYS A 351 18.29 5.10 -12.85
CA LYS A 351 18.20 3.79 -12.19
C LYS A 351 18.26 2.69 -13.22
N ASP A 352 19.38 1.98 -13.28
CA ASP A 352 19.63 0.96 -14.30
C ASP A 352 18.97 -0.39 -14.01
N VAL A 353 18.56 -0.64 -12.77
CA VAL A 353 17.99 -1.91 -12.35
C VAL A 353 16.54 -1.73 -11.92
N LYS A 354 15.61 -2.55 -12.46
CA LYS A 354 14.19 -2.57 -12.09
C LYS A 354 13.91 -3.16 -10.70
N LEU A 355 14.84 -2.99 -9.75
CA LEU A 355 14.71 -3.50 -8.40
C LEU A 355 14.14 -2.44 -7.44
N ARG A 356 13.19 -2.84 -6.59
CA ARG A 356 12.71 -2.04 -5.48
C ARG A 356 13.59 -2.33 -4.27
N THR A 357 14.49 -1.42 -3.94
CA THR A 357 15.53 -1.60 -2.91
C THR A 357 15.02 -1.79 -1.48
N PHE A 358 13.79 -1.38 -1.16
CA PHE A 358 13.25 -1.54 0.20
C PHE A 358 12.58 -2.90 0.46
N ILE A 359 12.47 -3.77 -0.56
CA ILE A 359 11.81 -5.09 -0.48
C ILE A 359 12.83 -6.23 -0.32
N THR A 360 14.13 -5.95 -0.44
CA THR A 360 15.20 -6.93 -0.21
C THR A 360 15.51 -7.08 1.28
N ASN A 361 15.99 -8.26 1.69
CA ASN A 361 16.48 -8.51 3.05
C ASN A 361 17.54 -7.48 3.45
N ASP A 362 17.56 -7.07 4.72
CA ASP A 362 18.41 -5.98 5.23
C ASP A 362 19.92 -6.21 4.96
N ALA A 363 20.39 -7.44 4.85
CA ALA A 363 21.80 -7.78 4.55
C ALA A 363 22.18 -7.50 3.08
N ASP A 364 21.35 -7.90 2.13
CA ASP A 364 21.61 -7.73 0.68
C ASP A 364 21.34 -6.30 0.20
N ARG A 365 20.55 -5.53 0.96
CA ARG A 365 20.12 -4.18 0.63
C ARG A 365 21.28 -3.19 0.67
N ASN A 366 22.21 -3.33 1.60
CA ASN A 366 23.30 -2.39 1.84
C ASN A 366 24.27 -2.30 0.67
N ASP A 367 24.62 -3.43 0.05
CA ASP A 367 25.53 -3.47 -1.10
C ASP A 367 24.82 -3.07 -2.40
N MET A 368 23.55 -3.43 -2.56
CA MET A 368 22.78 -3.09 -3.77
C MET A 368 22.50 -1.58 -3.92
N VAL A 369 22.24 -0.87 -2.82
CA VAL A 369 21.88 0.56 -2.87
C VAL A 369 23.00 1.41 -3.48
N SER A 370 24.27 1.06 -3.28
CA SER A 370 25.41 1.80 -3.81
C SER A 370 25.61 1.68 -5.32
N HIS A 371 25.03 0.66 -5.98
CA HIS A 371 25.24 0.34 -7.40
C HIS A 371 24.00 0.45 -8.29
N VAL A 372 22.88 0.81 -7.71
CA VAL A 372 21.58 0.87 -8.44
C VAL A 372 21.39 2.19 -9.19
N TYR A 373 22.03 3.26 -8.72
CA TYR A 373 21.87 4.61 -9.26
C TYR A 373 23.14 5.09 -9.95
N ASP A 374 22.96 5.78 -11.08
CA ASP A 374 24.01 6.51 -11.79
C ASP A 374 23.62 7.98 -11.95
N THR A 375 24.58 8.85 -12.28
CA THR A 375 24.38 10.30 -12.36
C THR A 375 24.87 10.89 -13.67
N THR A 376 24.18 11.95 -14.15
CA THR A 376 24.59 12.72 -15.32
C THR A 376 25.58 13.80 -14.90
N TYR A 377 26.80 13.74 -15.45
CA TYR A 377 27.87 14.67 -15.15
C TYR A 377 27.81 15.93 -16.05
N GLU A 378 28.55 16.97 -15.68
CA GLU A 378 28.81 18.23 -16.42
C GLU A 378 27.57 19.12 -16.66
N VAL A 379 26.45 18.85 -15.95
CA VAL A 379 25.22 19.66 -16.06
C VAL A 379 25.05 20.66 -14.91
N ILE A 380 25.91 20.60 -13.87
CA ILE A 380 25.86 21.43 -12.67
C ILE A 380 27.07 22.40 -12.66
N LYS A 381 26.81 23.67 -12.39
CA LYS A 381 27.85 24.66 -12.13
C LYS A 381 28.34 24.51 -10.69
N LYS A 382 29.56 23.98 -10.53
CA LYS A 382 30.15 23.66 -9.22
C LYS A 382 30.23 24.91 -8.31
N GLY A 383 29.76 24.76 -7.07
CA GLY A 383 29.76 25.83 -6.06
C GLY A 383 28.75 26.95 -6.29
N VAL A 384 27.96 26.90 -7.37
CA VAL A 384 26.98 27.93 -7.74
C VAL A 384 25.55 27.39 -7.69
N ASP A 385 25.31 26.29 -8.38
CA ASP A 385 23.95 25.75 -8.56
C ASP A 385 23.40 25.07 -7.30
N ASN A 386 22.14 25.34 -7.04
CA ASN A 386 21.32 24.51 -6.17
C ASN A 386 20.74 23.32 -6.97
N VAL A 387 20.59 22.18 -6.34
CA VAL A 387 19.95 20.99 -6.92
C VAL A 387 18.72 20.65 -6.12
N VAL A 388 17.57 20.64 -6.77
CA VAL A 388 16.28 20.22 -6.17
C VAL A 388 15.91 18.86 -6.74
N LEU A 389 15.80 17.86 -5.86
CA LEU A 389 15.33 16.51 -6.23
C LEU A 389 14.05 16.17 -5.52
N ILE A 390 13.00 15.82 -6.26
CA ILE A 390 11.79 15.27 -5.69
C ILE A 390 11.86 13.74 -5.62
N ASP A 391 11.44 13.20 -4.45
CA ASP A 391 11.20 11.79 -4.19
C ASP A 391 9.73 11.57 -3.85
N ASP A 392 9.25 10.34 -3.93
CA ASP A 392 7.88 9.99 -3.53
C ASP A 392 7.68 10.07 -2.01
N SER A 393 8.62 9.56 -1.24
CA SER A 393 8.55 9.53 0.22
C SER A 393 9.90 9.23 0.87
N ILE A 394 10.12 9.74 2.07
CA ILE A 394 11.31 9.46 2.87
C ILE A 394 10.88 8.72 4.15
N VAL A 395 11.17 7.42 4.20
CA VAL A 395 10.84 6.56 5.37
C VAL A 395 12.03 6.47 6.30
N ARG A 396 13.11 5.81 5.86
CA ARG A 396 14.30 5.52 6.67
C ARG A 396 15.45 6.51 6.45
N GLY A 397 15.46 7.16 5.31
CA GLY A 397 16.56 8.04 4.88
C GLY A 397 17.83 7.33 4.39
N THR A 398 17.90 6.00 4.48
CA THR A 398 19.11 5.20 4.18
C THR A 398 19.55 5.32 2.71
N THR A 399 18.60 5.35 1.78
CA THR A 399 18.90 5.51 0.34
C THR A 399 19.49 6.89 0.06
N LEU A 400 18.97 7.92 0.72
CA LEU A 400 19.51 9.28 0.61
C LEU A 400 20.94 9.34 1.14
N GLU A 401 21.16 8.92 2.37
CA GLU A 401 22.46 8.95 3.05
C GLU A 401 23.54 8.17 2.30
N ARG A 402 23.24 6.91 1.95
CA ARG A 402 24.25 5.98 1.45
C ARG A 402 24.53 6.10 -0.04
N SER A 403 23.58 6.59 -0.84
CA SER A 403 23.68 6.60 -2.29
C SER A 403 23.44 7.98 -2.90
N ILE A 404 22.23 8.52 -2.82
CA ILE A 404 21.81 9.70 -3.57
C ILE A 404 22.65 10.93 -3.23
N LEU A 405 22.81 11.25 -1.94
CA LEU A 405 23.55 12.44 -1.52
C LEU A 405 25.03 12.37 -1.92
N LYS A 406 25.65 11.19 -1.80
CA LYS A 406 27.04 10.99 -2.22
C LYS A 406 27.24 11.11 -3.73
N LEU A 407 26.27 10.67 -4.54
CA LEU A 407 26.31 10.82 -5.98
C LEU A 407 26.16 12.29 -6.38
N LEU A 408 25.24 13.02 -5.76
CA LEU A 408 25.02 14.43 -6.04
C LEU A 408 26.18 15.31 -5.59
N ASP A 409 26.82 15.02 -4.46
CA ASP A 409 27.97 15.79 -3.97
C ASP A 409 29.16 15.74 -4.92
N LYS A 410 29.34 14.63 -5.68
CA LYS A 410 30.35 14.55 -6.74
C LYS A 410 30.16 15.56 -7.87
N LEU A 411 28.92 16.02 -8.10
CA LEU A 411 28.62 17.06 -9.07
C LEU A 411 29.04 18.44 -8.58
N GLY A 412 29.25 18.61 -7.27
CA GLY A 412 29.70 19.84 -6.62
C GLY A 412 28.65 20.95 -6.55
N PRO A 413 27.36 20.68 -6.27
CA PRO A 413 26.40 21.77 -6.11
C PRO A 413 26.69 22.59 -4.86
N LYS A 414 26.20 23.83 -4.83
CA LYS A 414 26.23 24.69 -3.63
C LYS A 414 25.30 24.11 -2.55
N LYS A 415 24.10 23.76 -2.95
CA LYS A 415 23.04 23.26 -2.06
C LYS A 415 22.28 22.08 -2.70
N ILE A 416 21.92 21.10 -1.91
CA ILE A 416 21.02 20.00 -2.29
C ILE A 416 19.74 20.16 -1.50
N VAL A 417 18.61 20.18 -2.19
CA VAL A 417 17.26 20.21 -1.60
C VAL A 417 16.55 18.93 -2.00
N ILE A 418 16.31 18.05 -1.04
CA ILE A 418 15.50 16.85 -1.25
C ILE A 418 14.04 17.17 -0.91
N VAL A 419 13.15 16.90 -1.84
CA VAL A 419 11.73 17.18 -1.71
C VAL A 419 10.97 15.87 -1.62
N SER A 420 10.20 15.66 -0.57
CA SER A 420 9.27 14.54 -0.46
C SER A 420 7.88 14.95 -0.92
N SER A 421 7.28 14.25 -1.89
CA SER A 421 5.89 14.47 -2.28
C SER A 421 4.88 13.97 -1.25
N ALA A 422 5.35 13.23 -0.23
CA ALA A 422 4.61 12.81 0.94
C ALA A 422 4.96 13.66 2.17
N PRO A 423 4.05 13.82 3.14
CA PRO A 423 4.39 14.34 4.47
C PRO A 423 5.38 13.43 5.23
N GLN A 424 5.89 13.90 6.37
CA GLN A 424 6.75 13.11 7.25
C GLN A 424 6.03 11.86 7.75
N ILE A 425 6.59 10.68 7.48
CA ILE A 425 6.06 9.40 7.98
C ILE A 425 6.50 9.26 9.44
N ARG A 426 5.55 9.43 10.36
CA ARG A 426 5.75 9.49 11.82
C ARG A 426 5.30 8.24 12.55
N TYR A 427 4.30 7.53 12.00
CA TYR A 427 3.61 6.43 12.68
C TYR A 427 3.69 5.15 11.88
N PRO A 428 3.73 3.97 12.56
CA PRO A 428 3.78 2.68 11.88
C PRO A 428 2.50 2.38 11.12
N ASP A 429 2.62 1.54 10.09
CA ASP A 429 1.48 0.89 9.47
C ASP A 429 1.15 -0.42 10.20
N CYS A 430 -0.14 -0.72 10.25
CA CYS A 430 -0.67 -1.98 10.77
C CYS A 430 -1.70 -2.62 9.82
N TYR A 431 -1.82 -2.10 8.59
CA TYR A 431 -2.82 -2.55 7.62
C TYR A 431 -2.22 -3.23 6.38
N GLY A 432 -0.95 -3.69 6.46
CA GLY A 432 -0.33 -4.55 5.47
C GLY A 432 0.84 -3.95 4.69
N ILE A 433 1.33 -2.76 5.09
CA ILE A 433 2.61 -2.23 4.62
C ILE A 433 3.65 -2.52 5.71
N ASP A 434 4.80 -3.08 5.34
CA ASP A 434 5.83 -3.45 6.32
C ASP A 434 6.62 -2.23 6.84
N MET A 435 5.96 -1.42 7.64
CA MET A 435 6.52 -0.27 8.34
C MET A 435 6.06 -0.31 9.81
N SER A 436 6.54 -1.29 10.59
CA SER A 436 6.00 -1.60 11.91
C SER A 436 6.89 -1.18 13.09
N ARG A 437 8.15 -0.81 12.87
CA ARG A 437 9.10 -0.49 13.94
C ARG A 437 9.39 1.01 13.96
N MET A 438 9.20 1.65 15.12
CA MET A 438 9.41 3.10 15.29
C MET A 438 10.82 3.55 14.89
N LYS A 439 11.85 2.79 15.24
CA LYS A 439 13.26 3.13 14.92
C LYS A 439 13.55 3.24 13.42
N ASP A 440 12.71 2.64 12.57
CA ASP A 440 12.89 2.68 11.12
C ASP A 440 12.45 4.01 10.50
N PHE A 441 11.67 4.82 11.22
CA PHE A 441 11.24 6.13 10.73
C PHE A 441 12.24 7.21 11.06
N VAL A 442 12.79 7.86 10.02
CA VAL A 442 13.74 8.96 10.23
C VAL A 442 13.09 10.14 10.96
N ALA A 443 11.79 10.40 10.73
CA ALA A 443 11.06 11.45 11.44
C ALA A 443 10.91 11.14 12.94
N PHE A 444 10.71 9.88 13.33
CA PHE A 444 10.71 9.49 14.73
C PHE A 444 12.09 9.66 15.36
N ARG A 445 13.16 9.20 14.69
CA ARG A 445 14.53 9.38 15.17
C ARG A 445 14.87 10.85 15.38
N ALA A 446 14.51 11.69 14.43
CA ALA A 446 14.73 13.14 14.52
C ALA A 446 13.99 13.75 15.73
N THR A 447 12.73 13.36 15.92
CA THR A 447 11.94 13.84 17.05
C THR A 447 12.52 13.35 18.39
N TYR A 448 12.96 12.09 18.47
CA TYR A 448 13.59 11.52 19.64
C TYR A 448 14.90 12.27 20.02
N GLU A 449 15.76 12.53 19.03
CA GLU A 449 16.99 13.31 19.24
C GLU A 449 16.71 14.77 19.63
N LEU A 450 15.71 15.43 19.02
CA LEU A 450 15.31 16.79 19.39
C LEU A 450 14.80 16.87 20.84
N LEU A 451 14.06 15.87 21.32
CA LEU A 451 13.62 15.80 22.72
C LEU A 451 14.82 15.70 23.66
N GLN A 452 15.83 14.90 23.33
CA GLN A 452 17.06 14.78 24.11
C GLN A 452 17.88 16.09 24.10
N GLU A 453 18.09 16.71 22.93
CA GLU A 453 18.84 17.96 22.79
C GLU A 453 18.20 19.12 23.54
N ARG A 454 16.87 19.12 23.69
CA ARG A 454 16.13 20.17 24.41
C ARG A 454 15.81 19.80 25.86
N HIS A 455 16.34 18.70 26.38
CA HIS A 455 16.09 18.21 27.72
C HIS A 455 14.60 18.04 28.05
N MET A 456 13.85 17.44 27.11
CA MET A 456 12.42 17.19 27.18
C MET A 456 12.11 15.68 27.26
N GLU A 457 13.02 14.88 27.84
CA GLU A 457 12.89 13.41 27.93
C GLU A 457 11.72 12.99 28.82
N ASP A 458 11.27 13.87 29.72
CA ASP A 458 10.07 13.69 30.54
C ASP A 458 8.82 13.39 29.69
N ILE A 459 8.72 13.94 28.47
CA ILE A 459 7.64 13.64 27.52
C ILE A 459 7.70 12.18 27.06
N LEU A 460 8.91 11.63 26.84
CA LEU A 460 9.08 10.22 26.49
C LEU A 460 8.67 9.30 27.62
N GLU A 461 9.06 9.64 28.85
CA GLU A 461 8.74 8.87 30.05
C GLU A 461 7.24 8.93 30.39
N ASP A 462 6.60 10.10 30.32
CA ASP A 462 5.15 10.25 30.50
C ASP A 462 4.38 9.44 29.43
N THR A 463 4.77 9.58 28.16
CA THR A 463 4.14 8.83 27.06
C THR A 463 4.28 7.32 27.26
N LEU A 464 5.46 6.85 27.69
CA LEU A 464 5.69 5.44 28.01
C LEU A 464 4.80 4.97 29.16
N GLY A 465 4.74 5.75 30.24
CA GLY A 465 3.88 5.46 31.40
C GLY A 465 2.41 5.35 31.01
N ARG A 466 1.90 6.30 30.20
CA ARG A 466 0.53 6.28 29.68
C ARG A 466 0.26 5.05 28.80
N CYS A 467 1.19 4.70 27.92
CA CYS A 467 1.06 3.51 27.09
C CYS A 467 1.01 2.23 27.96
N ILE A 468 1.91 2.06 28.91
CA ILE A 468 1.95 0.88 29.81
C ILE A 468 0.65 0.78 30.60
N SER A 469 0.23 1.85 31.26
CA SER A 469 -1.02 1.88 32.04
C SER A 469 -2.25 1.54 31.16
N ALA A 470 -2.28 2.04 29.94
CA ALA A 470 -3.36 1.73 29.01
C ALA A 470 -3.39 0.24 28.59
N PHE A 471 -2.24 -0.42 28.48
CA PHE A 471 -2.17 -1.88 28.26
C PHE A 471 -2.66 -2.67 29.46
N GLU A 472 -2.26 -2.27 30.68
CA GLU A 472 -2.70 -2.91 31.93
C GLU A 472 -4.22 -2.79 32.14
N LEU A 473 -4.80 -1.65 31.77
CA LEU A 473 -6.24 -1.39 31.87
C LEU A 473 -7.05 -1.90 30.66
N GLY A 474 -6.40 -2.46 29.63
CA GLY A 474 -7.07 -2.92 28.41
C GLY A 474 -7.61 -1.78 27.52
N THR A 475 -7.15 -0.55 27.72
CA THR A 475 -7.63 0.67 27.01
C THR A 475 -6.65 1.19 25.95
N ALA A 476 -5.57 0.46 25.64
CA ALA A 476 -4.53 0.90 24.69
C ALA A 476 -5.03 1.15 23.26
N HIS A 477 -6.23 0.68 22.94
CA HIS A 477 -6.89 0.87 21.64
C HIS A 477 -7.69 2.18 21.54
N THR A 478 -7.91 2.90 22.65
CA THR A 478 -8.81 4.07 22.67
C THR A 478 -8.14 5.34 22.12
N GLN A 479 -6.83 5.47 22.27
CA GLN A 479 -6.10 6.68 21.90
C GLN A 479 -4.65 6.37 21.49
N ASN A 480 -4.13 7.15 20.55
CA ASN A 480 -2.71 7.18 20.18
C ASN A 480 -1.97 8.16 21.11
N PHE A 481 -1.32 7.66 22.14
CA PHE A 481 -0.55 8.48 23.12
C PHE A 481 0.76 8.99 22.50
N VAL A 482 1.29 8.32 21.47
CA VAL A 482 2.57 8.68 20.85
C VAL A 482 2.53 10.02 20.12
N LYS A 483 1.35 10.58 19.87
CA LYS A 483 1.23 11.94 19.30
C LYS A 483 1.96 12.99 20.14
N ALA A 484 1.93 12.85 21.46
CA ALA A 484 2.53 13.80 22.39
C ALA A 484 4.02 14.07 22.15
N ILE A 485 4.77 13.08 21.62
CA ILE A 485 6.21 13.28 21.37
C ILE A 485 6.50 14.25 20.21
N TYR A 486 5.54 14.44 19.28
CA TYR A 486 5.70 15.33 18.13
C TYR A 486 5.16 16.74 18.37
N GLU A 487 4.28 16.93 19.36
CA GLU A 487 3.60 18.20 19.65
C GLU A 487 4.54 19.39 19.94
N PRO A 488 5.71 19.20 20.59
CA PRO A 488 6.62 20.32 20.88
C PRO A 488 7.30 20.93 19.65
N PHE A 489 7.24 20.26 18.48
CA PHE A 489 8.06 20.61 17.32
C PHE A 489 7.22 20.94 16.11
N THR A 490 7.69 21.92 15.34
CA THR A 490 7.14 22.20 13.99
C THR A 490 7.62 21.15 12.98
N ASN A 491 6.94 21.08 11.84
CA ASN A 491 7.38 20.21 10.73
C ASN A 491 8.77 20.60 10.21
N GLU A 492 9.06 21.90 10.20
CA GLU A 492 10.33 22.47 9.74
C GLU A 492 11.48 22.09 10.67
N GLU A 493 11.28 22.13 11.99
CA GLU A 493 12.29 21.69 12.96
C GLU A 493 12.62 20.20 12.82
N ILE A 494 11.60 19.37 12.67
CA ILE A 494 11.80 17.94 12.43
C ILE A 494 12.49 17.71 11.08
N SER A 495 12.12 18.44 10.01
CA SER A 495 12.76 18.32 8.69
C SER A 495 14.23 18.73 8.72
N ALA A 496 14.57 19.80 9.44
CA ALA A 496 15.96 20.22 9.64
C ALA A 496 16.77 19.13 10.36
N LYS A 497 16.22 18.56 11.43
CA LYS A 497 16.88 17.46 12.13
C LYS A 497 17.01 16.20 11.29
N ILE A 498 16.02 15.88 10.45
CA ILE A 498 16.14 14.78 9.48
C ILE A 498 17.30 15.04 8.52
N ALA A 499 17.45 16.28 8.02
CA ALA A 499 18.56 16.63 7.14
C ALA A 499 19.91 16.38 7.84
N ASP A 500 20.05 16.75 9.12
CA ASP A 500 21.25 16.47 9.91
C ASP A 500 21.54 14.96 10.03
N ILE A 501 20.51 14.16 10.32
CA ILE A 501 20.65 12.70 10.50
C ILE A 501 21.08 12.00 9.20
N VAL A 502 20.53 12.41 8.04
CA VAL A 502 20.81 11.74 6.77
C VAL A 502 22.04 12.34 6.05
N LYS A 503 22.60 13.42 6.56
CA LYS A 503 23.76 14.09 5.98
C LYS A 503 25.02 13.22 6.16
N PRO A 504 25.65 12.75 5.05
CA PRO A 504 26.95 12.09 5.14
C PRO A 504 27.99 13.04 5.75
N ALA A 505 28.89 12.50 6.56
CA ALA A 505 29.93 13.30 7.26
C ALA A 505 30.88 14.04 6.28
N ASP A 506 31.04 13.52 5.08
CA ASP A 506 31.88 14.05 4.01
C ASP A 506 31.14 14.92 2.99
N LEU A 507 29.83 15.14 3.16
CA LEU A 507 29.02 15.99 2.26
C LEU A 507 29.47 17.44 2.33
N LYS A 508 29.84 18.02 1.18
CA LYS A 508 30.32 19.40 1.06
C LYS A 508 29.20 20.41 0.81
N ALA A 509 28.17 19.98 0.09
CA ALA A 509 27.01 20.82 -0.20
C ALA A 509 26.16 21.07 1.05
N ASP A 510 25.51 22.23 1.10
CA ASP A 510 24.43 22.44 2.07
C ASP A 510 23.27 21.49 1.78
N LEU A 511 22.63 20.94 2.82
CA LEU A 511 21.51 20.02 2.69
C LEU A 511 20.25 20.59 3.33
N ALA A 512 19.14 20.53 2.61
CA ALA A 512 17.82 20.78 3.14
C ALA A 512 16.83 19.69 2.71
N ILE A 513 15.81 19.46 3.52
CA ILE A 513 14.73 18.53 3.20
C ILE A 513 13.40 19.24 3.32
N VAL A 514 12.61 19.20 2.26
CA VAL A 514 11.27 19.78 2.17
C VAL A 514 10.25 18.64 2.09
N TYR A 515 9.28 18.66 2.98
CA TYR A 515 8.17 17.70 2.97
C TYR A 515 6.87 18.35 2.51
N GLN A 516 6.03 17.57 1.87
CA GLN A 516 4.63 17.92 1.64
C GLN A 516 3.91 18.15 2.98
N THR A 517 2.87 18.99 2.98
CA THR A 517 1.97 19.13 4.13
C THR A 517 0.82 18.12 4.08
N VAL A 518 0.25 17.78 5.23
CA VAL A 518 -0.94 16.92 5.31
C VAL A 518 -2.14 17.58 4.62
N ASP A 519 -2.30 18.89 4.75
CA ASP A 519 -3.39 19.64 4.10
C ASP A 519 -3.28 19.57 2.57
N SER A 520 -2.05 19.71 2.03
CA SER A 520 -1.81 19.58 0.60
C SER A 520 -2.02 18.15 0.11
N LEU A 521 -1.62 17.14 0.90
CA LEU A 521 -1.90 15.74 0.60
C LEU A 521 -3.41 15.49 0.50
N ASN A 522 -4.19 15.94 1.49
CA ASN A 522 -5.63 15.77 1.52
C ASN A 522 -6.34 16.53 0.39
N LYS A 523 -5.77 17.66 -0.03
CA LYS A 523 -6.26 18.42 -1.20
C LYS A 523 -5.96 17.69 -2.51
N ALA A 524 -4.79 17.08 -2.66
CA ALA A 524 -4.40 16.34 -3.85
C ALA A 524 -5.15 15.00 -3.97
N CYS A 525 -5.42 14.33 -2.83
CA CYS A 525 -6.05 13.00 -2.77
C CYS A 525 -7.37 13.04 -1.97
N PRO A 526 -8.39 13.81 -2.39
CA PRO A 526 -9.58 14.11 -1.57
C PRO A 526 -10.46 12.89 -1.28
N TYR A 527 -10.32 11.81 -2.04
CA TYR A 527 -11.09 10.57 -1.87
C TYR A 527 -10.33 9.47 -1.08
N ASN A 528 -9.09 9.77 -0.65
CA ASN A 528 -8.20 8.82 0.02
C ASN A 528 -7.56 9.46 1.26
N LEU A 529 -8.40 9.76 2.25
CA LEU A 529 -8.04 10.50 3.46
C LEU A 529 -7.49 9.60 4.58
N GLY A 530 -7.01 8.41 4.26
CA GLY A 530 -6.34 7.52 5.20
C GLY A 530 -4.87 7.93 5.39
N ASP A 531 -4.65 8.93 6.23
CA ASP A 531 -3.39 9.64 6.44
C ASP A 531 -2.69 9.31 7.78
N TRP A 532 -3.03 8.17 8.39
CA TRP A 532 -2.55 7.75 9.73
C TRP A 532 -1.01 7.68 9.85
N TYR A 533 -0.30 7.44 8.76
CA TYR A 533 1.18 7.45 8.73
C TYR A 533 1.77 8.80 9.14
N PHE A 534 1.04 9.88 8.86
CA PHE A 534 1.48 11.27 9.04
C PHE A 534 0.84 11.90 10.27
N THR A 535 -0.45 11.62 10.50
CA THR A 535 -1.27 12.23 11.55
C THR A 535 -1.42 11.38 12.81
N GLY A 536 -1.24 10.06 12.70
CA GLY A 536 -1.54 9.10 13.77
C GLY A 536 -3.04 8.92 14.03
N ASN A 537 -3.91 9.31 13.07
CA ASN A 537 -5.36 9.12 13.13
C ASN A 537 -5.75 7.79 12.51
N PHE A 538 -5.59 6.72 13.25
CA PHE A 538 -5.89 5.38 12.76
C PHE A 538 -7.39 5.15 12.56
N PRO A 539 -7.83 4.54 11.44
CA PRO A 539 -9.23 4.28 11.16
C PRO A 539 -9.86 3.17 12.02
N THR A 540 -9.03 2.34 12.68
CA THR A 540 -9.52 1.29 13.57
C THR A 540 -8.90 1.38 14.96
N PRO A 541 -9.58 0.90 16.01
CA PRO A 541 -9.06 0.89 17.39
C PRO A 541 -7.73 0.15 17.52
N GLY A 542 -7.55 -0.94 16.78
CA GLY A 542 -6.32 -1.72 16.79
C GLY A 542 -5.10 -0.94 16.29
N GLY A 543 -5.29 0.04 15.40
CA GLY A 543 -4.21 0.93 14.98
C GLY A 543 -3.59 1.72 16.13
N ASN A 544 -4.42 2.29 17.02
CA ASN A 544 -3.94 2.95 18.23
C ASN A 544 -3.17 1.98 19.16
N LYS A 545 -3.71 0.76 19.33
CA LYS A 545 -3.04 -0.29 20.12
C LYS A 545 -1.65 -0.62 19.57
N VAL A 546 -1.55 -0.74 18.23
CA VAL A 546 -0.29 -1.09 17.55
C VAL A 546 0.75 0.02 17.70
N VAL A 547 0.41 1.29 17.50
CA VAL A 547 1.38 2.38 17.62
C VAL A 547 1.87 2.53 19.07
N ASN A 548 0.98 2.44 20.05
CA ASN A 548 1.35 2.46 21.48
C ASN A 548 2.29 1.29 21.81
N LYS A 549 2.03 0.08 21.27
CA LYS A 549 2.90 -1.08 21.46
C LYS A 549 4.26 -0.91 20.78
N ALA A 550 4.29 -0.36 19.57
CA ALA A 550 5.53 -0.10 18.84
C ALA A 550 6.44 0.87 19.61
N PHE A 551 5.85 1.90 20.23
CA PHE A 551 6.58 2.84 21.06
C PHE A 551 7.11 2.17 22.35
N VAL A 552 6.30 1.40 23.06
CA VAL A 552 6.74 0.62 24.24
C VAL A 552 7.88 -0.34 23.87
N ASN A 553 7.77 -1.03 22.74
CA ASN A 553 8.83 -1.93 22.26
C ASN A 553 10.14 -1.16 22.03
N PHE A 554 10.06 0.01 21.38
CA PHE A 554 11.23 0.86 21.13
C PHE A 554 11.90 1.29 22.45
N MET A 555 11.12 1.85 23.38
CA MET A 555 11.64 2.33 24.68
C MET A 555 12.24 1.21 25.53
N LYS A 556 11.77 -0.03 25.37
CA LYS A 556 12.32 -1.22 26.06
C LYS A 556 13.45 -1.91 25.29
N GLY A 557 13.85 -1.40 24.13
CA GLY A 557 14.88 -2.03 23.29
C GLY A 557 14.46 -3.37 22.66
N VAL A 558 13.15 -3.61 22.52
CA VAL A 558 12.61 -4.86 21.97
C VAL A 558 12.37 -4.70 20.47
N GLU A 559 13.02 -5.52 19.65
CA GLU A 559 12.99 -5.44 18.18
C GLU A 559 11.93 -6.34 17.52
N ILE A 560 10.80 -6.55 18.14
CA ILE A 560 9.68 -7.33 17.57
C ILE A 560 8.61 -6.42 16.99
N ARG A 561 7.81 -6.98 16.08
CA ARG A 561 6.59 -6.31 15.59
C ARG A 561 5.62 -6.03 16.74
N ALA A 562 4.82 -4.99 16.58
CA ALA A 562 3.82 -4.60 17.58
C ALA A 562 2.48 -5.35 17.42
N TYR A 563 2.34 -6.16 16.36
CA TYR A 563 1.14 -6.93 16.01
C TYR A 563 1.49 -8.24 15.33
#